data_e6800ddb4ac3249c7af8152237138e4e
#
_entry.id   e6800ddb4ac3249c7af8152237138e4e
#
_cell.length_a   1.000
_cell.length_b   1.000
_cell.length_c   1.000
_cell.angle_alpha   90.00
_cell.angle_beta   90.00
_cell.angle_gamma   90.00
#
_symmetry.space_group_name_H-M   'P 1'
#
loop_
_entity.id
_entity.type
_entity.pdbx_description
1 polymer ?
#
loop_
_entity_poly.entity_id
_entity_poly.type
_entity_poly.pdbx_seq_one_letter_code
_entity_poly.pdbx_strand_id
1 'polypeptide(L)'
;VAFVEQTFRLLLRYSQILNMDADRRDKWQDIVDHLPAYKVIMPTRQPNQGLPVYAKNEAGWDAPNHMIQLHAAYPCEVLNLASSPEALQIARNTVHYYFVAQEGYKLMNELGLSAYVMGARVAFDPEILIDKMRYQAETAGKNFLITDGHHCLEKSAIMEAVHSMMLQTVDDVLYLFPDWMKKPASFTRLRAKGGFLVSASYDGAQVTELKIQAGKAPVCKIRNPWPDREIEVTANGRTVPVTIYRDYCAFSVRENEVYHVVCK
;
A
#
# COMPACT_ATOMS: atom_id res chain seq x y z
N VAL A 1 15.82 9.48 4.33
CA VAL A 1 15.12 9.10 5.59
C VAL A 1 14.43 7.76 5.41
N ALA A 2 13.44 7.60 4.52
CA ALA A 2 12.58 6.41 4.43
C ALA A 2 13.33 5.06 4.32
N PHE A 3 14.33 4.96 3.46
CA PHE A 3 15.15 3.73 3.34
C PHE A 3 15.93 3.41 4.60
N VAL A 4 16.45 4.43 5.28
CA VAL A 4 17.16 4.25 6.56
C VAL A 4 16.19 3.75 7.62
N GLU A 5 15.04 4.40 7.75
CA GLU A 5 13.98 3.99 8.68
C GLU A 5 13.54 2.54 8.44
N GLN A 6 13.20 2.20 7.20
CA GLN A 6 12.79 0.84 6.85
C GLN A 6 13.88 -0.19 7.14
N THR A 7 15.13 0.12 6.81
CA THR A 7 16.25 -0.78 7.06
C THR A 7 16.39 -1.12 8.55
N PHE A 8 16.41 -0.10 9.41
CA PHE A 8 16.58 -0.34 10.84
C PHE A 8 15.35 -0.96 11.50
N ARG A 9 14.12 -0.63 11.07
CA ARG A 9 12.90 -1.32 11.50
C ARG A 9 12.93 -2.81 11.13
N LEU A 10 13.41 -3.15 9.93
CA LEU A 10 13.56 -4.55 9.50
C LEU A 10 14.66 -5.26 10.29
N LEU A 11 15.80 -4.62 10.54
CA LEU A 11 16.87 -5.19 11.38
C LEU A 11 16.36 -5.49 12.79
N LEU A 12 15.64 -4.58 13.42
CA LEU A 12 15.02 -4.79 14.73
C LEU A 12 14.06 -5.98 14.70
N ARG A 13 13.14 -6.03 13.74
CA ARG A 13 12.16 -7.09 13.58
C ARG A 13 12.81 -8.45 13.35
N TYR A 14 13.74 -8.54 12.41
CA TYR A 14 14.40 -9.82 12.09
C TYR A 14 15.36 -10.28 13.16
N SER A 15 16.04 -9.37 13.83
CA SER A 15 16.85 -9.69 15.01
C SER A 15 16.04 -10.38 16.11
N GLN A 16 14.80 -9.95 16.33
CA GLN A 16 13.89 -10.58 17.28
C GLN A 16 13.43 -11.97 16.80
N ILE A 17 13.01 -12.08 15.53
CA ILE A 17 12.53 -13.34 14.95
C ILE A 17 13.62 -14.41 14.92
N LEU A 18 14.85 -14.02 14.55
CA LEU A 18 16.00 -14.91 14.42
C LEU A 18 16.76 -15.09 15.74
N ASN A 19 16.41 -14.34 16.77
CA ASN A 19 17.13 -14.26 18.04
C ASN A 19 18.63 -14.01 17.88
N MET A 20 18.98 -13.05 17.01
CA MET A 20 20.34 -12.64 16.71
C MET A 20 20.56 -11.15 17.01
N ASP A 21 21.84 -10.73 17.12
CA ASP A 21 22.25 -9.32 17.25
C ASP A 21 21.51 -8.54 18.37
N ALA A 22 21.20 -9.19 19.49
CA ALA A 22 20.45 -8.56 20.59
C ALA A 22 21.20 -7.35 21.17
N ASP A 23 22.53 -7.38 21.15
CA ASP A 23 23.43 -6.32 21.61
C ASP A 23 23.42 -5.06 20.74
N ARG A 24 22.85 -5.13 19.54
CA ARG A 24 22.76 -4.01 18.59
C ARG A 24 21.40 -3.32 18.57
N ARG A 25 20.37 -3.90 19.17
CA ARG A 25 18.98 -3.42 19.08
C ARG A 25 18.81 -2.01 19.61
N ASP A 26 19.41 -1.71 20.75
CA ASP A 26 19.32 -0.37 21.36
C ASP A 26 19.92 0.70 20.43
N LYS A 27 21.04 0.41 19.78
CA LYS A 27 21.65 1.32 18.81
C LYS A 27 20.78 1.49 17.56
N TRP A 28 20.16 0.44 17.08
CA TRP A 28 19.26 0.52 15.91
C TRP A 28 17.98 1.27 16.24
N GLN A 29 17.45 1.07 17.47
CA GLN A 29 16.29 1.82 17.93
C GLN A 29 16.61 3.29 18.08
N ASP A 30 17.75 3.63 18.67
CA ASP A 30 18.23 5.00 18.80
C ASP A 30 18.34 5.72 17.44
N ILE A 31 18.82 5.01 16.40
CA ILE A 31 18.84 5.57 15.04
C ILE A 31 17.41 5.88 14.54
N VAL A 32 16.46 4.95 14.72
CA VAL A 32 15.07 5.15 14.30
C VAL A 32 14.43 6.33 15.02
N ASP A 33 14.67 6.45 16.33
CA ASP A 33 14.07 7.48 17.20
C ASP A 33 14.59 8.89 16.91
N HIS A 34 15.80 9.00 16.31
CA HIS A 34 16.44 10.27 15.97
C HIS A 34 16.44 10.61 14.48
N LEU A 35 15.64 9.88 13.66
CA LEU A 35 15.50 10.24 12.25
C LEU A 35 14.77 11.59 12.11
N PRO A 36 15.21 12.45 11.17
CA PRO A 36 14.51 13.69 10.91
C PRO A 36 13.12 13.43 10.33
N ALA A 37 12.16 14.29 10.66
CA ALA A 37 10.84 14.26 10.05
C ALA A 37 10.92 14.48 8.53
N TYR A 38 9.95 13.94 7.80
CA TYR A 38 9.83 14.20 6.36
C TYR A 38 9.52 15.67 6.11
N LYS A 39 10.32 16.31 5.26
CA LYS A 39 10.15 17.72 4.92
C LYS A 39 8.84 17.95 4.20
N VAL A 40 8.03 18.88 4.72
CA VAL A 40 6.80 19.36 4.10
C VAL A 40 7.02 20.78 3.60
N ILE A 41 6.52 21.08 2.41
CA ILE A 41 6.54 22.40 1.79
C ILE A 41 5.17 22.80 1.27
N MET A 42 4.98 24.09 1.05
CA MET A 42 3.84 24.66 0.34
C MET A 42 4.30 25.05 -1.07
N PRO A 43 3.94 24.28 -2.11
CA PRO A 43 4.34 24.62 -3.46
C PRO A 43 3.71 25.95 -3.89
N THR A 44 4.48 26.75 -4.59
CA THR A 44 4.01 28.05 -5.14
C THR A 44 3.37 27.90 -6.52
N ARG A 45 3.53 26.72 -7.14
CA ARG A 45 3.00 26.40 -8.48
C ARG A 45 1.64 25.73 -8.38
N GLN A 46 0.80 26.04 -9.38
CA GLN A 46 -0.42 25.26 -9.59
C GLN A 46 -0.05 23.79 -9.91
N PRO A 47 -0.89 22.81 -9.56
CA PRO A 47 -2.27 22.95 -9.06
C PRO A 47 -2.39 22.99 -7.52
N ASN A 48 -1.30 22.72 -6.79
CA ASN A 48 -1.33 22.58 -5.33
C ASN A 48 -0.87 23.85 -4.60
N GLN A 49 -1.04 25.03 -5.21
CA GLN A 49 -0.67 26.26 -4.54
C GLN A 49 -1.35 26.37 -3.17
N GLY A 50 -0.53 26.44 -2.13
CA GLY A 50 -1.01 26.55 -0.73
C GLY A 50 -1.46 25.22 -0.10
N LEU A 51 -1.30 24.06 -0.76
CA LEU A 51 -1.53 22.75 -0.15
C LEU A 51 -0.18 22.10 0.23
N PRO A 52 -0.06 21.54 1.44
CA PRO A 52 1.18 20.91 1.88
C PRO A 52 1.48 19.65 1.06
N VAL A 53 2.74 19.50 0.65
CA VAL A 53 3.28 18.33 -0.05
C VAL A 53 4.62 17.92 0.56
N TYR A 54 5.00 16.66 0.42
CA TYR A 54 6.34 16.22 0.79
C TYR A 54 7.38 16.74 -0.21
N ALA A 55 8.48 17.29 0.30
CA ALA A 55 9.62 17.72 -0.50
C ALA A 55 10.56 16.55 -0.81
N LYS A 56 11.32 16.67 -1.90
CA LYS A 56 12.33 15.67 -2.28
C LYS A 56 13.56 15.65 -1.40
N ASN A 57 13.88 16.77 -0.79
CA ASN A 57 15.06 16.94 0.06
C ASN A 57 14.86 18.05 1.10
N GLU A 58 15.82 18.19 1.99
CA GLU A 58 15.83 19.21 3.05
C GLU A 58 15.83 20.65 2.53
N ALA A 59 16.33 20.88 1.29
CA ALA A 59 16.28 22.19 0.67
C ALA A 59 14.87 22.58 0.15
N GLY A 60 13.89 21.66 0.26
CA GLY A 60 12.52 21.93 -0.19
C GLY A 60 12.32 21.80 -1.70
N TRP A 61 13.15 21.02 -2.38
CA TRP A 61 13.00 20.79 -3.82
C TRP A 61 11.71 19.99 -4.11
N ASP A 62 10.90 20.52 -5.02
CA ASP A 62 9.56 20.02 -5.38
C ASP A 62 9.42 19.58 -6.82
N ALA A 63 10.53 19.49 -7.59
CA ALA A 63 10.47 19.15 -9.00
C ALA A 63 9.65 17.84 -9.22
N PRO A 64 8.65 17.87 -10.13
CA PRO A 64 7.67 16.78 -10.24
C PRO A 64 8.16 15.59 -11.08
N ASN A 65 9.44 15.48 -11.43
CA ASN A 65 9.93 14.47 -12.35
C ASN A 65 10.08 13.07 -11.72
N HIS A 66 10.39 12.84 -10.55
CA HIS A 66 10.50 11.53 -9.89
C HIS A 66 9.88 11.64 -8.49
N MET A 67 8.95 10.78 -8.16
CA MET A 67 8.22 10.87 -6.89
C MET A 67 8.99 10.24 -5.72
N ILE A 68 10.30 10.52 -5.61
CA ILE A 68 11.17 9.97 -4.55
C ILE A 68 10.74 10.38 -3.14
N GLN A 69 10.04 11.51 -3.00
CA GLN A 69 9.49 11.98 -1.74
C GLN A 69 8.42 11.04 -1.16
N LEU A 70 7.83 10.15 -1.98
CA LEU A 70 6.91 9.13 -1.55
C LEU A 70 7.51 7.72 -1.49
N HIS A 71 8.85 7.60 -1.52
CA HIS A 71 9.50 6.32 -1.21
C HIS A 71 9.13 5.79 0.18
N ALA A 72 8.70 6.66 1.09
CA ALA A 72 8.14 6.26 2.37
C ALA A 72 6.88 5.39 2.21
N ALA A 73 6.05 5.63 1.17
CA ALA A 73 4.89 4.81 0.87
C ALA A 73 5.25 3.56 0.04
N TYR A 74 6.11 3.72 -0.97
CA TYR A 74 6.61 2.63 -1.79
C TYR A 74 8.03 2.95 -2.30
N PRO A 75 9.03 2.04 -2.11
CA PRO A 75 8.87 0.68 -1.58
C PRO A 75 9.01 0.52 -0.05
N CYS A 76 9.25 1.60 0.72
CA CYS A 76 9.63 1.46 2.13
C CYS A 76 8.45 1.13 3.08
N GLU A 77 7.21 1.40 2.69
CA GLU A 77 5.98 1.10 3.46
C GLU A 77 5.94 1.69 4.91
N VAL A 78 6.78 2.67 5.21
CA VAL A 78 6.79 3.37 6.50
C VAL A 78 5.71 4.45 6.58
N LEU A 79 5.24 4.93 5.43
CA LEU A 79 4.02 5.72 5.26
C LEU A 79 2.96 4.82 4.62
N ASN A 80 1.89 4.53 5.33
CA ASN A 80 0.90 3.55 4.92
C ASN A 80 -0.50 3.90 5.46
N LEU A 81 -1.51 3.08 5.18
CA LEU A 81 -2.91 3.32 5.57
C LEU A 81 -3.16 3.39 7.09
N ALA A 82 -2.21 2.98 7.92
CA ALA A 82 -2.27 3.15 9.37
C ALA A 82 -1.60 4.45 9.85
N SER A 83 -0.98 5.21 8.95
CA SER A 83 -0.38 6.53 9.26
C SER A 83 -1.45 7.56 9.63
N SER A 84 -1.05 8.65 10.26
CA SER A 84 -2.00 9.69 10.66
C SER A 84 -2.77 10.25 9.45
N PRO A 85 -4.04 10.68 9.65
CA PRO A 85 -4.84 11.29 8.59
C PRO A 85 -4.14 12.48 7.93
N GLU A 86 -3.38 13.28 8.70
CA GLU A 86 -2.60 14.40 8.21
C GLU A 86 -1.48 13.92 7.26
N ALA A 87 -0.68 12.96 7.68
CA ALA A 87 0.40 12.40 6.86
C ALA A 87 -0.12 11.81 5.55
N LEU A 88 -1.25 11.08 5.61
CA LEU A 88 -1.92 10.55 4.42
C LEU A 88 -2.45 11.66 3.51
N GLN A 89 -3.00 12.75 4.07
CA GLN A 89 -3.48 13.87 3.27
C GLN A 89 -2.33 14.59 2.55
N ILE A 90 -1.20 14.81 3.23
CA ILE A 90 0.02 15.38 2.62
C ILE A 90 0.53 14.46 1.49
N ALA A 91 0.50 13.15 1.70
CA ALA A 91 0.88 12.19 0.68
C ALA A 91 -0.04 12.25 -0.56
N ARG A 92 -1.35 12.30 -0.35
CA ARG A 92 -2.35 12.45 -1.43
C ARG A 92 -2.18 13.77 -2.20
N ASN A 93 -1.93 14.86 -1.49
CA ASN A 93 -1.62 16.14 -2.11
C ASN A 93 -0.34 16.04 -2.97
N THR A 94 0.66 15.29 -2.49
CA THR A 94 1.90 15.05 -3.22
C THR A 94 1.67 14.24 -4.49
N VAL A 95 0.83 13.20 -4.44
CA VAL A 95 0.41 12.42 -5.61
C VAL A 95 -0.34 13.31 -6.60
N HIS A 96 -1.31 14.08 -6.12
CA HIS A 96 -2.08 15.01 -6.94
C HIS A 96 -1.16 16.04 -7.63
N TYR A 97 -0.28 16.67 -6.88
CA TYR A 97 0.69 17.63 -7.41
C TYR A 97 1.55 17.00 -8.52
N TYR A 98 2.01 15.79 -8.32
CA TYR A 98 2.79 15.07 -9.31
C TYR A 98 1.97 14.80 -10.59
N PHE A 99 0.77 14.24 -10.48
CA PHE A 99 -0.04 13.89 -11.64
C PHE A 99 -0.50 15.12 -12.44
N VAL A 100 -0.87 16.19 -11.78
CA VAL A 100 -1.38 17.39 -12.46
C VAL A 100 -0.25 18.30 -12.95
N ALA A 101 0.84 18.43 -12.20
CA ALA A 101 2.03 19.17 -12.65
C ALA A 101 2.72 18.49 -13.85
N GLN A 102 2.47 17.21 -14.05
CA GLN A 102 2.92 16.42 -15.21
C GLN A 102 1.84 16.34 -16.32
N GLU A 103 0.73 17.07 -16.19
CA GLU A 103 -0.30 17.12 -17.21
C GLU A 103 0.28 17.76 -18.48
N GLY A 104 0.45 16.99 -19.52
CA GLY A 104 1.20 17.37 -20.73
C GLY A 104 2.59 16.76 -20.86
N TYR A 105 3.17 16.29 -19.78
CA TYR A 105 4.19 15.26 -19.86
C TYR A 105 3.47 13.92 -19.82
N LYS A 106 3.47 13.22 -20.91
CA LYS A 106 3.16 11.79 -20.88
C LYS A 106 4.06 11.23 -19.79
N LEU A 107 3.46 10.63 -18.73
CA LEU A 107 4.20 10.01 -17.63
C LEU A 107 5.05 8.86 -18.17
N MET A 108 6.14 9.18 -18.80
CA MET A 108 6.89 8.30 -19.69
C MET A 108 8.27 7.96 -19.16
N ASN A 109 8.66 8.53 -18.04
CA ASN A 109 9.90 8.07 -17.46
C ASN A 109 9.62 6.92 -16.47
N GLU A 110 10.57 6.11 -16.33
CA GLU A 110 10.63 4.85 -15.64
C GLU A 110 10.13 4.91 -14.20
N LEU A 111 10.40 6.00 -13.51
CA LEU A 111 9.99 6.25 -12.14
C LEU A 111 8.57 6.83 -12.04
N GLY A 112 8.02 7.31 -13.17
CA GLY A 112 6.63 7.79 -13.23
C GLY A 112 5.61 6.73 -12.93
N LEU A 113 5.82 5.50 -13.36
CA LEU A 113 4.90 4.39 -13.14
C LEU A 113 4.81 3.96 -11.67
N SER A 114 5.86 4.15 -10.87
CA SER A 114 5.82 3.90 -9.43
C SER A 114 4.86 4.84 -8.69
N ALA A 115 4.53 5.99 -9.29
CA ALA A 115 3.54 6.92 -8.77
C ALA A 115 2.15 6.28 -8.61
N TYR A 116 1.78 5.34 -9.48
CA TYR A 116 0.52 4.60 -9.36
C TYR A 116 0.49 3.72 -8.13
N VAL A 117 1.59 3.02 -7.85
CA VAL A 117 1.74 2.21 -6.62
C VAL A 117 1.70 3.10 -5.39
N MET A 118 2.44 4.21 -5.41
CA MET A 118 2.46 5.18 -4.31
C MET A 118 1.07 5.75 -4.05
N GLY A 119 0.33 6.11 -5.11
CA GLY A 119 -1.05 6.56 -5.02
C GLY A 119 -1.96 5.52 -4.37
N ALA A 120 -1.92 4.28 -4.86
CA ALA A 120 -2.71 3.17 -4.30
C ALA A 120 -2.35 2.89 -2.83
N ARG A 121 -1.07 2.98 -2.45
CA ARG A 121 -0.60 2.74 -1.08
C ARG A 121 -1.08 3.78 -0.07
N VAL A 122 -1.42 4.98 -0.50
CA VAL A 122 -1.94 6.05 0.36
C VAL A 122 -3.44 6.31 0.17
N ALA A 123 -4.13 5.43 -0.56
CA ALA A 123 -5.53 5.55 -0.96
C ALA A 123 -5.81 6.93 -1.58
N PHE A 124 -5.13 7.23 -2.67
CA PHE A 124 -5.41 8.38 -3.53
C PHE A 124 -6.71 8.13 -4.31
N ASP A 125 -7.17 9.09 -5.11
CA ASP A 125 -8.38 8.95 -5.91
C ASP A 125 -8.27 7.77 -6.91
N PRO A 126 -9.03 6.67 -6.72
CA PRO A 126 -8.93 5.46 -7.53
C PRO A 126 -9.41 5.67 -8.97
N GLU A 127 -10.34 6.60 -9.23
CA GLU A 127 -10.83 6.90 -10.59
C GLU A 127 -9.68 7.55 -11.40
N ILE A 128 -8.95 8.48 -10.80
CA ILE A 128 -7.77 9.10 -11.43
C ILE A 128 -6.68 8.07 -11.68
N LEU A 129 -6.39 7.20 -10.71
CA LEU A 129 -5.36 6.17 -10.88
C LEU A 129 -5.70 5.23 -12.05
N ILE A 130 -6.93 4.72 -12.10
CA ILE A 130 -7.37 3.80 -13.16
C ILE A 130 -7.37 4.49 -14.52
N ASP A 131 -7.83 5.74 -14.61
CA ASP A 131 -7.83 6.50 -15.87
C ASP A 131 -6.41 6.69 -16.41
N LYS A 132 -5.49 7.10 -15.57
CA LYS A 132 -4.09 7.27 -15.94
C LYS A 132 -3.43 5.93 -16.34
N MET A 133 -3.68 4.84 -15.60
CA MET A 133 -3.16 3.51 -15.94
C MET A 133 -3.74 2.99 -17.25
N ARG A 134 -5.04 3.23 -17.51
CA ARG A 134 -5.68 2.88 -18.79
C ARG A 134 -5.02 3.61 -19.95
N TYR A 135 -4.80 4.92 -19.82
CA TYR A 135 -4.10 5.70 -20.84
C TYR A 135 -2.71 5.10 -21.16
N GLN A 136 -1.96 4.67 -20.14
CA GLN A 136 -0.66 4.03 -20.34
C GLN A 136 -0.79 2.68 -21.08
N ALA A 137 -1.81 1.90 -20.77
CA ALA A 137 -2.06 0.63 -21.44
C ALA A 137 -2.48 0.82 -22.91
N GLU A 138 -3.33 1.81 -23.21
CA GLU A 138 -3.80 2.13 -24.56
C GLU A 138 -2.71 2.71 -25.45
N THR A 139 -1.76 3.41 -24.86
CA THR A 139 -0.61 4.01 -25.59
C THR A 139 0.61 3.09 -25.65
N ALA A 140 0.54 1.91 -25.06
CA ALA A 140 1.61 0.91 -25.10
C ALA A 140 1.85 0.41 -26.54
N GLY A 141 3.08 0.03 -26.85
CA GLY A 141 3.44 -0.58 -28.11
C GLY A 141 2.77 -1.95 -28.31
N LYS A 142 2.83 -2.52 -29.53
CA LYS A 142 2.22 -3.82 -29.85
C LYS A 142 2.68 -4.99 -28.99
N ASN A 143 3.82 -4.87 -28.34
CA ASN A 143 4.37 -5.82 -27.39
C ASN A 143 4.03 -5.46 -25.93
N PHE A 144 3.05 -4.58 -25.72
CA PHE A 144 2.67 -4.01 -24.42
C PHE A 144 3.82 -3.26 -23.72
N LEU A 145 4.84 -2.87 -24.44
CA LEU A 145 5.88 -2.00 -23.93
C LEU A 145 5.42 -0.55 -23.94
N ILE A 146 5.48 0.10 -22.82
CA ILE A 146 5.35 1.55 -22.72
C ILE A 146 6.63 2.16 -23.28
N THR A 147 6.46 3.02 -24.25
CA THR A 147 7.44 3.28 -25.34
C THR A 147 8.69 4.05 -24.98
N ASP A 148 8.99 4.51 -23.85
CA ASP A 148 10.25 5.22 -23.53
C ASP A 148 11.03 4.61 -22.36
N GLY A 149 10.64 3.41 -21.97
CA GLY A 149 11.30 2.78 -20.86
C GLY A 149 12.63 2.15 -21.28
N HIS A 150 13.70 2.74 -20.88
CA HIS A 150 14.99 2.07 -20.88
C HIS A 150 15.01 0.92 -19.86
N HIS A 151 14.00 0.82 -19.00
CA HIS A 151 13.91 -0.12 -17.90
C HIS A 151 12.61 -0.95 -17.96
N CYS A 152 12.74 -2.26 -17.90
CA CYS A 152 11.61 -3.18 -17.97
C CYS A 152 10.79 -3.28 -16.66
N LEU A 153 11.31 -2.74 -15.56
CA LEU A 153 10.77 -2.92 -14.21
C LEU A 153 9.51 -2.10 -13.95
N GLU A 154 9.39 -0.94 -14.59
CA GLU A 154 8.27 -0.02 -14.31
C GLU A 154 6.93 -0.51 -14.84
N LYS A 155 6.93 -1.41 -15.80
CA LYS A 155 5.70 -2.03 -16.32
C LYS A 155 5.01 -2.89 -15.29
N SER A 156 5.78 -3.50 -14.40
CA SER A 156 5.24 -4.25 -13.26
C SER A 156 4.55 -3.33 -12.24
N ALA A 157 4.87 -2.04 -12.23
CA ALA A 157 4.27 -1.08 -11.32
C ALA A 157 2.75 -0.92 -11.53
N ILE A 158 2.24 -1.03 -12.74
CA ILE A 158 0.79 -1.01 -12.99
C ILE A 158 0.12 -2.23 -12.34
N MET A 159 0.70 -3.41 -12.47
CA MET A 159 0.17 -4.62 -11.84
C MET A 159 0.20 -4.51 -10.32
N GLU A 160 1.30 -4.01 -9.76
CA GLU A 160 1.44 -3.78 -8.32
C GLU A 160 0.48 -2.69 -7.83
N ALA A 161 0.23 -1.64 -8.61
CA ALA A 161 -0.75 -0.62 -8.28
C ALA A 161 -2.17 -1.21 -8.20
N VAL A 162 -2.59 -1.97 -9.21
CA VAL A 162 -3.90 -2.65 -9.21
C VAL A 162 -4.00 -3.64 -8.05
N HIS A 163 -2.95 -4.43 -7.79
CA HIS A 163 -2.88 -5.29 -6.61
C HIS A 163 -3.08 -4.47 -5.31
N SER A 164 -2.33 -3.38 -5.16
CA SER A 164 -2.41 -2.51 -3.97
C SER A 164 -3.77 -1.82 -3.82
N MET A 165 -4.48 -1.55 -4.92
CA MET A 165 -5.86 -1.03 -4.87
C MET A 165 -6.85 -2.06 -4.36
N MET A 166 -6.60 -3.34 -4.59
CA MET A 166 -7.49 -4.45 -4.20
C MET A 166 -7.12 -5.09 -2.87
N LEU A 167 -5.81 -5.24 -2.58
CA LEU A 167 -5.30 -5.91 -1.39
C LEU A 167 -4.00 -5.28 -0.93
N GLN A 168 -3.97 -4.87 0.33
CA GLN A 168 -2.73 -4.43 0.99
C GLN A 168 -2.53 -5.20 2.29
N THR A 169 -1.26 -5.34 2.70
CA THR A 169 -0.90 -5.78 4.05
C THR A 169 -0.15 -4.65 4.72
N VAL A 170 -0.74 -4.07 5.76
CA VAL A 170 -0.20 -2.96 6.54
C VAL A 170 -0.04 -3.43 7.97
N ASP A 171 1.16 -3.42 8.51
CA ASP A 171 1.49 -3.88 9.87
C ASP A 171 0.91 -5.28 10.18
N ASP A 172 1.08 -6.20 9.22
CA ASP A 172 0.54 -7.56 9.21
C ASP A 172 -1.01 -7.66 9.17
N VAL A 173 -1.72 -6.55 8.96
CA VAL A 173 -3.19 -6.51 8.80
C VAL A 173 -3.55 -6.47 7.31
N LEU A 174 -4.47 -7.31 6.89
CA LEU A 174 -5.01 -7.34 5.52
C LEU A 174 -6.09 -6.26 5.36
N TYR A 175 -5.95 -5.44 4.32
CA TYR A 175 -6.92 -4.44 3.90
C TYR A 175 -7.48 -4.86 2.54
N LEU A 176 -8.80 -5.03 2.47
CA LEU A 176 -9.51 -5.45 1.27
C LEU A 176 -10.12 -4.25 0.56
N PHE A 177 -9.84 -4.13 -0.72
CA PHE A 177 -10.29 -3.02 -1.58
C PHE A 177 -10.04 -1.63 -0.98
N PRO A 178 -8.84 -1.37 -0.41
CA PRO A 178 -8.59 -0.14 0.36
C PRO A 178 -8.64 1.13 -0.51
N ASP A 179 -8.45 0.97 -1.82
CA ASP A 179 -8.41 2.06 -2.79
C ASP A 179 -9.10 1.65 -4.10
N TRP A 180 -10.28 1.04 -4.01
CA TRP A 180 -11.02 0.60 -5.19
C TRP A 180 -12.22 1.52 -5.47
N MET A 181 -12.58 1.63 -6.75
CA MET A 181 -13.76 2.38 -7.22
C MET A 181 -15.05 1.75 -6.69
N LYS A 182 -16.14 2.53 -6.66
CA LYS A 182 -17.49 2.00 -6.37
C LYS A 182 -18.04 1.19 -7.55
N LYS A 183 -17.31 0.15 -7.95
CA LYS A 183 -17.68 -0.76 -9.05
C LYS A 183 -17.40 -2.20 -8.63
N PRO A 184 -18.22 -3.14 -9.08
CA PRO A 184 -17.97 -4.57 -8.80
C PRO A 184 -16.58 -5.00 -9.26
N ALA A 185 -15.93 -5.79 -8.42
CA ALA A 185 -14.62 -6.37 -8.70
C ALA A 185 -14.43 -7.66 -7.92
N SER A 186 -13.55 -8.50 -8.40
CA SER A 186 -13.13 -9.70 -7.68
C SER A 186 -11.67 -10.03 -8.00
N PHE A 187 -11.04 -10.73 -7.08
CA PHE A 187 -9.74 -11.32 -7.30
C PHE A 187 -9.66 -12.70 -6.66
N THR A 188 -8.78 -13.53 -7.21
CA THR A 188 -8.60 -14.90 -6.77
C THR A 188 -7.13 -15.15 -6.44
N ARG A 189 -6.86 -15.60 -5.19
CA ARG A 189 -5.55 -16.04 -4.72
C ARG A 189 -4.45 -14.98 -4.84
N LEU A 190 -4.76 -13.70 -4.63
CA LEU A 190 -3.72 -12.68 -4.49
C LEU A 190 -2.86 -12.98 -3.26
N ARG A 191 -1.56 -12.83 -3.43
CA ARG A 191 -0.58 -13.05 -2.36
C ARG A 191 -0.52 -11.85 -1.42
N ALA A 192 -0.60 -12.14 -0.11
CA ALA A 192 -0.38 -11.17 0.96
C ALA A 192 0.81 -11.57 1.84
N LYS A 193 1.32 -10.64 2.65
CA LYS A 193 2.39 -10.91 3.62
C LYS A 193 1.94 -12.00 4.61
N GLY A 194 2.89 -12.77 5.13
CA GLY A 194 2.58 -13.97 5.94
C GLY A 194 2.29 -15.22 5.11
N GLY A 195 2.36 -15.10 3.77
CA GLY A 195 2.16 -16.20 2.83
C GLY A 195 0.69 -16.48 2.53
N PHE A 196 -0.23 -15.63 2.96
CA PHE A 196 -1.66 -15.77 2.69
C PHE A 196 -1.97 -15.69 1.20
N LEU A 197 -2.97 -16.47 0.75
CA LEU A 197 -3.61 -16.34 -0.56
C LEU A 197 -5.06 -15.93 -0.32
N VAL A 198 -5.39 -14.72 -0.73
CA VAL A 198 -6.68 -14.10 -0.50
C VAL A 198 -7.50 -14.09 -1.76
N SER A 199 -8.77 -14.44 -1.65
CA SER A 199 -9.77 -14.28 -2.71
C SER A 199 -10.95 -13.50 -2.16
N ALA A 200 -11.39 -12.48 -2.87
CA ALA A 200 -12.49 -11.64 -2.42
C ALA A 200 -13.31 -11.13 -3.61
N SER A 201 -14.60 -10.88 -3.34
CA SER A 201 -15.53 -10.22 -4.26
C SER A 201 -16.10 -8.97 -3.60
N TYR A 202 -16.30 -7.94 -4.39
CA TYR A 202 -16.84 -6.64 -4.02
C TYR A 202 -17.94 -6.25 -5.00
N ASP A 203 -19.10 -5.84 -4.52
CA ASP A 203 -20.26 -5.52 -5.35
C ASP A 203 -20.34 -4.05 -5.80
N GLY A 204 -19.39 -3.23 -5.38
CA GLY A 204 -19.38 -1.78 -5.58
C GLY A 204 -19.72 -0.98 -4.32
N ALA A 205 -20.19 -1.67 -3.27
CA ALA A 205 -20.52 -1.06 -1.98
C ALA A 205 -19.84 -1.78 -0.80
N GLN A 206 -19.78 -3.11 -0.85
CA GLN A 206 -19.19 -3.92 0.24
C GLN A 206 -18.55 -5.20 -0.30
N VAL A 207 -17.70 -5.80 0.52
CA VAL A 207 -17.17 -7.14 0.28
C VAL A 207 -18.30 -8.16 0.43
N THR A 208 -18.50 -9.04 -0.56
CA THR A 208 -19.55 -10.06 -0.58
C THR A 208 -19.04 -11.45 -0.31
N GLU A 209 -17.79 -11.71 -0.68
CA GLU A 209 -17.11 -12.97 -0.43
C GLU A 209 -15.67 -12.71 0.04
N LEU A 210 -15.22 -13.49 1.01
CA LEU A 210 -13.84 -13.48 1.47
C LEU A 210 -13.37 -14.88 1.83
N LYS A 211 -12.33 -15.35 1.13
CA LYS A 211 -11.65 -16.62 1.39
C LYS A 211 -10.15 -16.37 1.58
N ILE A 212 -9.58 -16.93 2.62
CA ILE A 212 -8.17 -16.78 2.95
C ILE A 212 -7.56 -18.17 3.13
N GLN A 213 -6.68 -18.56 2.23
CA GLN A 213 -5.83 -19.72 2.45
C GLN A 213 -4.62 -19.29 3.26
N ALA A 214 -4.42 -19.93 4.42
CA ALA A 214 -3.33 -19.58 5.32
C ALA A 214 -1.97 -19.99 4.77
N GLY A 215 -0.98 -19.12 4.98
CA GLY A 215 0.43 -19.40 4.78
C GLY A 215 1.10 -19.85 6.08
N LYS A 216 2.37 -19.44 6.25
CA LYS A 216 3.17 -19.82 7.42
C LYS A 216 2.86 -18.99 8.68
N ALA A 217 2.25 -17.83 8.54
CA ALA A 217 1.89 -17.00 9.69
C ALA A 217 0.84 -17.72 10.55
N PRO A 218 0.99 -17.77 11.88
CA PRO A 218 0.08 -18.51 12.76
C PRO A 218 -1.23 -17.77 13.05
N VAL A 219 -1.29 -16.48 12.71
CA VAL A 219 -2.44 -15.60 12.96
C VAL A 219 -2.73 -14.79 11.70
N CYS A 220 -3.98 -14.76 11.30
CA CYS A 220 -4.48 -13.85 10.28
C CYS A 220 -5.09 -12.63 10.95
N LYS A 221 -4.71 -11.44 10.51
CA LYS A 221 -5.28 -10.16 10.93
C LYS A 221 -5.94 -9.51 9.73
N ILE A 222 -7.18 -9.06 9.87
CA ILE A 222 -7.91 -8.35 8.82
C ILE A 222 -8.52 -7.07 9.37
N ARG A 223 -8.44 -5.97 8.65
CA ARG A 223 -9.32 -4.84 8.90
C ARG A 223 -10.73 -5.27 8.55
N ASN A 224 -11.68 -5.08 9.48
CA ASN A 224 -13.05 -5.50 9.25
C ASN A 224 -13.62 -4.81 7.98
N PRO A 225 -13.94 -5.56 6.91
CA PRO A 225 -14.43 -4.96 5.68
C PRO A 225 -15.93 -4.57 5.75
N TRP A 226 -16.60 -4.87 6.86
CA TRP A 226 -17.98 -4.49 7.15
C TRP A 226 -18.01 -3.64 8.42
N PRO A 227 -17.77 -2.32 8.31
CA PRO A 227 -17.80 -1.43 9.47
C PRO A 227 -19.09 -1.61 10.28
N ASP A 228 -18.97 -1.59 11.60
CA ASP A 228 -20.07 -1.71 12.57
C ASP A 228 -20.81 -3.05 12.57
N ARG A 229 -20.31 -4.07 11.86
CA ARG A 229 -20.88 -5.43 11.88
C ARG A 229 -19.85 -6.44 12.38
N GLU A 230 -20.36 -7.49 13.02
CA GLU A 230 -19.52 -8.60 13.47
C GLU A 230 -19.11 -9.48 12.29
N ILE A 231 -17.93 -10.08 12.40
CA ILE A 231 -17.48 -11.09 11.43
C ILE A 231 -17.61 -12.49 12.05
N GLU A 232 -17.90 -13.44 11.20
CA GLU A 232 -17.79 -14.86 11.51
C GLU A 232 -16.73 -15.49 10.60
N VAL A 233 -15.89 -16.33 11.20
CA VAL A 233 -14.84 -17.08 10.49
C VAL A 233 -15.13 -18.57 10.63
N THR A 234 -15.12 -19.28 9.52
CA THR A 234 -15.29 -20.74 9.49
C THR A 234 -14.17 -21.41 8.72
N ALA A 235 -13.76 -22.58 9.17
CA ALA A 235 -12.83 -23.46 8.48
C ALA A 235 -13.29 -24.92 8.65
N ASN A 236 -13.31 -25.69 7.56
CA ASN A 236 -13.76 -27.10 7.57
C ASN A 236 -15.13 -27.30 8.25
N GLY A 237 -16.07 -26.36 8.06
CA GLY A 237 -17.41 -26.38 8.65
C GLY A 237 -17.46 -26.07 10.15
N ARG A 238 -16.38 -25.60 10.76
CA ARG A 238 -16.31 -25.23 12.17
C ARG A 238 -16.08 -23.73 12.32
N THR A 239 -16.74 -23.11 13.29
CA THR A 239 -16.48 -21.71 13.65
C THR A 239 -15.11 -21.57 14.31
N VAL A 240 -14.37 -20.56 13.90
CA VAL A 240 -13.06 -20.20 14.42
C VAL A 240 -13.22 -18.98 15.34
N PRO A 241 -12.69 -19.01 16.58
CA PRO A 241 -12.75 -17.85 17.48
C PRO A 241 -12.05 -16.62 16.88
N VAL A 242 -12.71 -15.47 16.94
CA VAL A 242 -12.22 -14.19 16.47
C VAL A 242 -12.00 -13.26 17.65
N THR A 243 -10.83 -12.65 17.71
CA THR A 243 -10.54 -11.58 18.66
C THR A 243 -10.70 -10.24 17.95
N ILE A 244 -11.50 -9.36 18.51
CA ILE A 244 -11.76 -8.02 17.95
C ILE A 244 -10.84 -7.02 18.67
N TYR A 245 -10.07 -6.27 17.88
CA TYR A 245 -9.27 -5.13 18.31
C TYR A 245 -9.92 -3.85 17.77
N ARG A 246 -9.41 -2.71 18.22
CA ARG A 246 -9.96 -1.41 17.77
C ARG A 246 -10.00 -1.26 16.26
N ASP A 247 -8.94 -1.66 15.58
CA ASP A 247 -8.74 -1.36 14.15
C ASP A 247 -8.73 -2.60 13.26
N TYR A 248 -8.74 -3.80 13.82
CA TYR A 248 -8.71 -5.06 13.08
C TYR A 248 -9.29 -6.23 13.91
N CYS A 249 -9.58 -7.31 13.21
CA CYS A 249 -9.94 -8.59 13.80
C CYS A 249 -8.81 -9.60 13.57
N ALA A 250 -8.60 -10.53 14.52
CA ALA A 250 -7.57 -11.55 14.43
C ALA A 250 -8.12 -12.94 14.78
N PHE A 251 -7.61 -13.96 14.08
CA PHE A 251 -7.93 -15.36 14.36
C PHE A 251 -6.73 -16.26 14.07
N SER A 252 -6.61 -17.34 14.82
CA SER A 252 -5.56 -18.35 14.64
C SER A 252 -5.78 -19.13 13.37
N VAL A 253 -4.71 -19.44 12.66
CA VAL A 253 -4.76 -20.18 11.40
C VAL A 253 -3.75 -21.32 11.38
N ARG A 254 -4.02 -22.33 10.55
CA ARG A 254 -3.11 -23.44 10.24
C ARG A 254 -2.69 -23.36 8.79
N GLU A 255 -1.43 -23.60 8.53
CA GLU A 255 -0.87 -23.57 7.17
C GLU A 255 -1.69 -24.42 6.20
N ASN A 256 -1.94 -23.88 5.01
CA ASN A 256 -2.73 -24.47 3.90
C ASN A 256 -4.23 -24.62 4.16
N GLU A 257 -4.74 -24.33 5.36
CA GLU A 257 -6.17 -24.36 5.64
C GLU A 257 -6.88 -23.14 5.02
N VAL A 258 -8.13 -23.33 4.57
CA VAL A 258 -8.95 -22.27 3.96
C VAL A 258 -9.99 -21.78 4.95
N TYR A 259 -10.01 -20.48 5.13
CA TYR A 259 -10.93 -19.76 6.03
C TYR A 259 -11.93 -18.97 5.20
N HIS A 260 -13.21 -19.13 5.52
CA HIS A 260 -14.29 -18.32 4.98
C HIS A 260 -14.65 -17.27 6.03
N VAL A 261 -14.65 -16.02 5.60
CA VAL A 261 -14.97 -14.87 6.46
C VAL A 261 -16.23 -14.22 5.92
N VAL A 262 -17.22 -14.10 6.75
CA VAL A 262 -18.51 -13.51 6.39
C VAL A 262 -18.95 -12.47 7.43
N CYS A 263 -19.83 -11.61 7.02
CA CYS A 263 -20.52 -10.69 7.89
C CYS A 263 -21.68 -11.39 8.59
N LYS A 264 -21.84 -11.22 9.91
CA LYS A 264 -23.01 -11.63 10.64
C LYS A 264 -24.18 -10.65 10.49
#